data_aaaf6f4c2370dc069bb7dcc9ef0d5172
#
_entry.id   aaaf6f4c2370dc069bb7dcc9ef0d5172
#
_cell.length_a   1.000
_cell.length_b   1.000
_cell.length_c   1.000
_cell.angle_alpha   90.00
_cell.angle_beta   90.00
_cell.angle_gamma   90.00
#
_symmetry.space_group_name_H-M   'P 1'
#
loop_
_entity.id
_entity.type
_entity.pdbx_description
1 polymer ?
#
loop_
_entity_poly.entity_id
_entity_poly.type
_entity_poly.pdbx_seq_one_letter_code
_entity_poly.pdbx_strand_id
1 'polypeptide(L)'
;MLQYRKLLPLLVFGLCALPVWAQDKADLKWKFEKDKTIYQELTTETTQDMKVMGMDVKQKQKQTFYFSWKPTEQKDGKWIIKQRIDGVKMEIEIGGNKIAYDSEAPGAGNNPLADFFKELKGSEFTLTVGSDMKVEKVEGRADFLSRLGKSQQQMKPLLENILSEDALKQMADPSFAVVPNGEADKDKTWKYNSKLNLGPIGSYDTTYDYKYVGKDEKNKDLDKIAVTTTLKYSAPGSDTPGAGLPFKIKSASLEGKNGTGTVLFDAKAGRIDTSEMNLTLEGKLDIEIGGMATTVELKQTQKTTVKGSDTPQLKK
;
A
#
# COMPACT_ATOMS: atom_id res chain seq x y z
N MET A 1 -56.37 -32.96 69.09
CA MET A 1 -56.39 -33.01 67.59
C MET A 1 -55.88 -31.70 67.08
N LEU A 2 -54.58 -31.60 66.77
CA LEU A 2 -53.97 -30.41 66.22
C LEU A 2 -53.45 -30.76 64.81
N GLN A 3 -53.93 -30.10 63.79
CA GLN A 3 -53.46 -30.24 62.40
C GLN A 3 -52.32 -29.22 62.15
N TYR A 4 -51.13 -29.70 61.83
CA TYR A 4 -50.03 -28.89 61.40
C TYR A 4 -50.12 -28.68 59.87
N ARG A 5 -50.39 -27.45 59.42
CA ARG A 5 -50.27 -27.02 58.03
C ARG A 5 -48.79 -26.70 57.75
N LYS A 6 -48.16 -27.50 56.91
CA LYS A 6 -46.80 -27.24 56.39
C LYS A 6 -46.83 -26.16 55.35
N LEU A 7 -46.22 -25.01 55.60
CA LEU A 7 -45.91 -23.99 54.61
C LEU A 7 -44.67 -24.40 53.82
N LEU A 8 -44.82 -24.52 52.50
CA LEU A 8 -43.69 -24.72 51.57
C LEU A 8 -43.19 -23.34 51.15
N PRO A 9 -41.87 -22.99 51.23
CA PRO A 9 -41.35 -21.78 50.63
C PRO A 9 -41.09 -22.01 49.13
N LEU A 10 -41.76 -21.20 48.30
CA LEU A 10 -41.52 -21.10 46.86
C LEU A 10 -40.16 -20.44 46.61
N LEU A 11 -39.16 -21.22 46.20
CA LEU A 11 -37.88 -20.73 45.73
C LEU A 11 -38.08 -20.20 44.32
N VAL A 12 -38.15 -18.87 44.17
CA VAL A 12 -38.08 -18.18 42.87
C VAL A 12 -36.60 -18.17 42.44
N PHE A 13 -36.25 -19.06 41.51
CA PHE A 13 -34.99 -18.99 40.77
C PHE A 13 -35.07 -17.81 39.81
N GLY A 14 -34.48 -16.68 40.19
CA GLY A 14 -34.25 -15.58 39.27
C GLY A 14 -33.18 -16.01 38.25
N LEU A 15 -33.60 -16.31 37.03
CA LEU A 15 -32.67 -16.39 35.90
C LEU A 15 -32.05 -14.97 35.69
N CYS A 16 -30.88 -14.73 36.21
CA CYS A 16 -30.04 -13.65 35.77
C CYS A 16 -29.60 -13.98 34.34
N ALA A 17 -30.34 -13.45 33.35
CA ALA A 17 -29.82 -13.37 31.97
C ALA A 17 -28.60 -12.48 31.98
N LEU A 18 -27.43 -13.09 32.06
CA LEU A 18 -26.17 -12.39 31.80
C LEU A 18 -26.24 -11.86 30.37
N PRO A 19 -25.97 -10.56 30.14
CA PRO A 19 -25.89 -10.06 28.77
C PRO A 19 -24.76 -10.84 28.10
N VAL A 20 -25.11 -11.68 27.13
CA VAL A 20 -24.15 -12.23 26.17
C VAL A 20 -23.64 -11.01 25.41
N TRP A 21 -22.49 -10.51 25.81
CA TRP A 21 -21.75 -9.53 25.02
C TRP A 21 -21.45 -10.25 23.72
N ALA A 22 -22.16 -9.88 22.66
CA ALA A 22 -21.84 -10.31 21.31
C ALA A 22 -20.40 -9.86 21.07
N GLN A 23 -19.48 -10.81 21.14
CA GLN A 23 -18.06 -10.55 20.88
C GLN A 23 -18.00 -10.03 19.45
N ASP A 24 -17.50 -8.80 19.23
CA ASP A 24 -17.33 -8.19 17.90
C ASP A 24 -16.38 -9.08 17.10
N LYS A 25 -16.97 -10.00 16.34
CA LYS A 25 -16.27 -10.98 15.50
C LYS A 25 -16.54 -10.68 14.05
N ALA A 26 -15.51 -10.64 13.24
CA ALA A 26 -15.61 -10.43 11.80
C ALA A 26 -14.89 -11.53 11.02
N ASP A 27 -15.42 -11.90 9.85
CA ASP A 27 -14.71 -12.75 8.88
C ASP A 27 -13.97 -11.85 7.89
N LEU A 28 -12.73 -11.55 8.20
CA LEU A 28 -11.87 -10.65 7.44
C LEU A 28 -11.14 -11.42 6.35
N LYS A 29 -11.81 -11.62 5.21
CA LYS A 29 -11.30 -12.34 4.05
C LYS A 29 -11.49 -11.53 2.78
N TRP A 30 -10.50 -11.54 1.92
CA TRP A 30 -10.67 -11.13 0.53
C TRP A 30 -11.69 -12.05 -0.16
N LYS A 31 -12.62 -11.46 -0.92
CA LYS A 31 -13.60 -12.20 -1.71
C LYS A 31 -13.47 -11.80 -3.17
N PHE A 32 -12.90 -12.69 -3.95
CA PHE A 32 -12.83 -12.52 -5.39
C PHE A 32 -13.93 -13.32 -6.06
N GLU A 33 -14.54 -12.72 -7.06
CA GLU A 33 -15.53 -13.37 -7.92
C GLU A 33 -15.00 -13.28 -9.36
N LYS A 34 -15.05 -14.40 -10.09
CA LYS A 34 -14.59 -14.44 -11.48
C LYS A 34 -15.30 -13.37 -12.30
N ASP A 35 -14.53 -12.62 -13.08
CA ASP A 35 -14.97 -11.53 -13.97
C ASP A 35 -15.59 -10.30 -13.28
N LYS A 36 -15.68 -10.26 -11.96
CA LYS A 36 -16.13 -9.07 -11.21
C LYS A 36 -14.94 -8.18 -10.87
N THR A 37 -14.88 -7.03 -11.51
CA THR A 37 -13.77 -6.10 -11.35
C THR A 37 -13.91 -5.28 -10.05
N ILE A 38 -12.82 -5.16 -9.32
CA ILE A 38 -12.65 -4.26 -8.17
C ILE A 38 -11.82 -3.07 -8.66
N TYR A 39 -12.24 -1.85 -8.33
CA TYR A 39 -11.51 -0.62 -8.67
C TYR A 39 -10.87 -0.04 -7.42
N GLN A 40 -9.69 0.54 -7.59
CA GLN A 40 -8.97 1.23 -6.51
C GLN A 40 -8.41 2.56 -6.97
N GLU A 41 -8.59 3.59 -6.14
CA GLU A 41 -7.87 4.85 -6.20
C GLU A 41 -6.79 4.84 -5.10
N LEU A 42 -5.54 4.93 -5.50
CA LEU A 42 -4.39 5.05 -4.60
C LEU A 42 -3.83 6.46 -4.71
N THR A 43 -3.94 7.27 -3.66
CA THR A 43 -3.33 8.60 -3.60
C THR A 43 -2.19 8.60 -2.59
N THR A 44 -1.03 9.11 -3.01
CA THR A 44 0.13 9.34 -2.14
C THR A 44 0.49 10.82 -2.16
N GLU A 45 0.50 11.45 -0.99
CA GLU A 45 0.94 12.82 -0.76
C GLU A 45 2.26 12.78 0.00
N THR A 46 3.31 13.38 -0.56
CA THR A 46 4.65 13.39 0.01
C THR A 46 5.13 14.82 0.15
N THR A 47 5.68 15.16 1.31
CA THR A 47 6.44 16.39 1.53
C THR A 47 7.84 16.00 1.94
N GLN A 48 8.84 16.59 1.26
CA GLN A 48 10.25 16.37 1.55
C GLN A 48 10.94 17.70 1.84
N ASP A 49 11.63 17.75 2.96
CA ASP A 49 12.59 18.77 3.29
C ASP A 49 13.99 18.12 3.22
N MET A 50 14.82 18.62 2.33
CA MET A 50 16.17 18.10 2.10
C MET A 50 17.19 19.21 2.28
N LYS A 51 18.36 18.87 2.83
CA LYS A 51 19.53 19.74 2.83
C LYS A 51 20.64 19.08 2.04
N VAL A 52 21.00 19.69 0.90
CA VAL A 52 21.99 19.15 -0.04
C VAL A 52 23.08 20.20 -0.22
N MET A 53 24.34 19.89 0.10
CA MET A 53 25.48 20.83 0.02
C MET A 53 25.20 22.17 0.75
N GLY A 54 24.48 22.11 1.89
CA GLY A 54 24.12 23.31 2.68
C GLY A 54 22.89 24.06 2.17
N MET A 55 22.32 23.70 1.02
CA MET A 55 21.13 24.31 0.44
C MET A 55 19.85 23.54 0.85
N ASP A 56 18.85 24.29 1.27
CA ASP A 56 17.54 23.72 1.58
C ASP A 56 16.73 23.54 0.29
N VAL A 57 16.24 22.33 0.08
CA VAL A 57 15.38 21.94 -1.06
C VAL A 57 14.08 21.40 -0.50
N LYS A 58 12.96 22.02 -0.85
CA LYS A 58 11.63 21.58 -0.48
C LYS A 58 10.90 21.02 -1.70
N GLN A 59 10.30 19.83 -1.53
CA GLN A 59 9.50 19.21 -2.55
C GLN A 59 8.14 18.80 -1.96
N LYS A 60 7.07 19.03 -2.71
CA LYS A 60 5.76 18.46 -2.47
C LYS A 60 5.35 17.65 -3.69
N GLN A 61 4.76 16.50 -3.45
CA GLN A 61 4.30 15.62 -4.50
C GLN A 61 2.97 15.01 -4.13
N LYS A 62 2.05 14.97 -5.10
CA LYS A 62 0.80 14.24 -5.02
C LYS A 62 0.68 13.35 -6.24
N GLN A 63 0.53 12.05 -6.00
CA GLN A 63 0.29 11.05 -7.03
C GLN A 63 -1.05 10.38 -6.78
N THR A 64 -1.83 10.17 -7.84
CA THR A 64 -3.02 9.34 -7.79
C THR A 64 -2.98 8.33 -8.91
N PHE A 65 -3.07 7.06 -8.57
CA PHE A 65 -3.23 5.95 -9.50
C PHE A 65 -4.63 5.39 -9.41
N TYR A 66 -5.21 5.09 -10.55
CA TYR A 66 -6.46 4.38 -10.67
C TYR A 66 -6.18 2.99 -11.21
N PHE A 67 -6.58 1.98 -10.45
CA PHE A 67 -6.40 0.58 -10.79
C PHE A 67 -7.73 -0.12 -11.00
N SER A 68 -7.74 -1.10 -11.88
CA SER A 68 -8.75 -2.14 -11.92
C SER A 68 -8.12 -3.50 -11.70
N TRP A 69 -8.77 -4.34 -10.89
CA TRP A 69 -8.37 -5.70 -10.55
C TRP A 69 -9.48 -6.63 -10.99
N LYS A 70 -9.23 -7.41 -12.03
CA LYS A 70 -10.18 -8.37 -12.59
C LYS A 70 -9.73 -9.78 -12.27
N PRO A 71 -10.34 -10.50 -11.31
CA PRO A 71 -10.14 -11.92 -11.12
C PRO A 71 -10.65 -12.68 -12.35
N THR A 72 -9.79 -13.46 -13.01
CA THR A 72 -10.14 -14.16 -14.25
C THR A 72 -10.36 -15.64 -14.06
N GLU A 73 -9.66 -16.24 -13.11
CA GLU A 73 -9.69 -17.66 -12.86
C GLU A 73 -9.33 -17.96 -11.40
N GLN A 74 -9.94 -19.03 -10.86
CA GLN A 74 -9.48 -19.66 -9.64
C GLN A 74 -9.06 -21.10 -9.97
N LYS A 75 -7.81 -21.42 -9.72
CA LYS A 75 -7.22 -22.72 -9.99
C LYS A 75 -6.33 -23.18 -8.83
N ASP A 76 -6.51 -24.39 -8.37
CA ASP A 76 -5.73 -25.00 -7.28
C ASP A 76 -5.67 -24.14 -6.01
N GLY A 77 -6.79 -23.46 -5.68
CA GLY A 77 -6.91 -22.55 -4.54
C GLY A 77 -6.25 -21.17 -4.74
N LYS A 78 -5.68 -20.90 -5.92
CA LYS A 78 -5.02 -19.63 -6.27
C LYS A 78 -5.92 -18.81 -7.17
N TRP A 79 -5.85 -17.50 -7.02
CA TRP A 79 -6.52 -16.54 -7.90
C TRP A 79 -5.56 -15.99 -8.96
N ILE A 80 -6.02 -15.95 -10.19
CA ILE A 80 -5.37 -15.24 -11.29
C ILE A 80 -6.10 -13.92 -11.46
N ILE A 81 -5.40 -12.81 -11.20
CA ILE A 81 -5.99 -11.46 -11.18
C ILE A 81 -5.25 -10.59 -12.19
N LYS A 82 -5.97 -10.03 -13.14
CA LYS A 82 -5.46 -8.99 -14.03
C LYS A 82 -5.56 -7.64 -13.34
N GLN A 83 -4.43 -7.02 -13.08
CA GLN A 83 -4.31 -5.66 -12.55
C GLN A 83 -3.96 -4.73 -13.71
N ARG A 84 -4.69 -3.64 -13.87
CA ARG A 84 -4.44 -2.63 -14.88
C ARG A 84 -4.36 -1.25 -14.25
N ILE A 85 -3.46 -0.41 -14.77
CA ILE A 85 -3.41 1.03 -14.48
C ILE A 85 -4.37 1.73 -15.42
N ASP A 86 -5.51 2.17 -14.94
CA ASP A 86 -6.54 2.82 -15.75
C ASP A 86 -6.29 4.31 -15.94
N GLY A 87 -5.63 4.95 -14.97
CA GLY A 87 -5.28 6.36 -15.05
C GLY A 87 -4.22 6.76 -14.02
N VAL A 88 -3.59 7.90 -14.28
CA VAL A 88 -2.53 8.49 -13.44
C VAL A 88 -2.71 10.00 -13.38
N LYS A 89 -2.61 10.57 -12.16
CA LYS A 89 -2.47 12.00 -11.94
C LYS A 89 -1.23 12.25 -11.09
N MET A 90 -0.49 13.30 -11.42
CA MET A 90 0.72 13.67 -10.73
C MET A 90 0.81 15.20 -10.62
N GLU A 91 1.16 15.66 -9.43
CA GLU A 91 1.52 17.05 -9.16
C GLU A 91 2.83 17.04 -8.37
N ILE A 92 3.82 17.79 -8.84
CA ILE A 92 5.12 17.96 -8.16
C ILE A 92 5.40 19.45 -8.07
N GLU A 93 5.81 19.89 -6.88
CA GLU A 93 6.32 21.25 -6.63
C GLU A 93 7.72 21.14 -6.05
N ILE A 94 8.72 21.70 -6.74
CA ILE A 94 10.13 21.75 -6.31
C ILE A 94 10.61 23.17 -6.46
N GLY A 95 11.06 23.80 -5.35
CA GLY A 95 11.61 25.15 -5.40
C GLY A 95 10.64 26.20 -6.00
N GLY A 96 9.33 26.03 -5.85
CA GLY A 96 8.31 26.89 -6.43
C GLY A 96 7.89 26.55 -7.86
N ASN A 97 8.61 25.67 -8.56
CA ASN A 97 8.20 25.20 -9.88
C ASN A 97 7.18 24.06 -9.75
N LYS A 98 6.08 24.17 -10.49
CA LYS A 98 5.02 23.15 -10.52
C LYS A 98 5.03 22.39 -11.83
N ILE A 99 4.96 21.07 -11.72
CA ILE A 99 4.79 20.13 -12.83
C ILE A 99 3.52 19.34 -12.53
N ALA A 100 2.60 19.28 -13.47
CA ALA A 100 1.38 18.51 -13.34
C ALA A 100 1.17 17.61 -14.56
N TYR A 101 0.58 16.46 -14.34
CA TYR A 101 0.15 15.51 -15.37
C TYR A 101 -1.20 14.90 -14.96
N ASP A 102 -2.12 14.82 -15.89
CA ASP A 102 -3.40 14.09 -15.75
C ASP A 102 -3.63 13.25 -17.01
N SER A 103 -3.71 11.94 -16.87
CA SER A 103 -3.90 11.02 -17.99
C SER A 103 -5.23 11.22 -18.76
N GLU A 104 -6.18 11.96 -18.16
CA GLU A 104 -7.49 12.24 -18.75
C GLU A 104 -7.59 13.67 -19.34
N ALA A 105 -6.64 14.52 -19.02
CA ALA A 105 -6.64 15.89 -19.55
C ALA A 105 -6.12 15.93 -20.99
N PRO A 106 -6.79 16.62 -21.93
CA PRO A 106 -6.27 16.83 -23.28
C PRO A 106 -5.00 17.69 -23.22
N GLY A 107 -3.93 17.23 -23.89
CA GLY A 107 -2.68 18.00 -23.97
C GLY A 107 -1.81 17.96 -22.72
N ALA A 108 -1.94 16.92 -21.90
CA ALA A 108 -1.14 16.73 -20.69
C ALA A 108 0.37 16.77 -21.00
N GLY A 109 0.93 17.97 -20.92
CA GLY A 109 2.33 18.35 -20.80
C GLY A 109 3.30 17.85 -21.88
N ASN A 110 4.03 18.79 -22.48
CA ASN A 110 5.21 18.50 -23.32
C ASN A 110 6.46 18.48 -22.44
N ASN A 111 6.55 17.53 -21.51
CA ASN A 111 7.75 17.36 -20.71
C ASN A 111 8.07 15.87 -20.56
N PRO A 112 9.36 15.50 -20.39
CA PRO A 112 9.79 14.09 -20.30
C PRO A 112 9.08 13.29 -19.20
N LEU A 113 8.67 13.95 -18.11
CA LEU A 113 7.95 13.32 -17.00
C LEU A 113 6.51 12.96 -17.40
N ALA A 114 5.84 13.82 -18.17
CA ALA A 114 4.52 13.55 -18.71
C ALA A 114 4.53 12.34 -19.67
N ASP A 115 5.55 12.24 -20.53
CA ASP A 115 5.72 11.08 -21.42
C ASP A 115 5.90 9.77 -20.64
N PHE A 116 6.66 9.81 -19.55
CA PHE A 116 6.80 8.65 -18.66
C PHE A 116 5.45 8.22 -18.06
N PHE A 117 4.68 9.15 -17.50
CA PHE A 117 3.38 8.84 -16.90
C PHE A 117 2.34 8.40 -17.92
N LYS A 118 2.41 8.90 -19.16
CA LYS A 118 1.56 8.46 -20.27
C LYS A 118 1.74 6.97 -20.57
N GLU A 119 2.98 6.48 -20.51
CA GLU A 119 3.27 5.07 -20.75
C GLU A 119 2.79 4.15 -19.62
N LEU A 120 2.54 4.68 -18.41
CA LEU A 120 1.96 3.90 -17.32
C LEU A 120 0.49 3.55 -17.55
N LYS A 121 -0.30 4.48 -18.11
CA LYS A 121 -1.73 4.26 -18.38
C LYS A 121 -1.93 3.09 -19.35
N GLY A 122 -2.81 2.17 -18.98
CA GLY A 122 -3.12 0.96 -19.75
C GLY A 122 -2.09 -0.16 -19.58
N SER A 123 -1.08 -0.02 -18.72
CA SER A 123 -0.21 -1.14 -18.35
C SER A 123 -0.98 -2.18 -17.57
N GLU A 124 -0.77 -3.45 -17.92
CA GLU A 124 -1.47 -4.59 -17.32
C GLU A 124 -0.47 -5.61 -16.78
N PHE A 125 -0.77 -6.14 -15.61
CA PHE A 125 -0.05 -7.21 -14.96
C PHE A 125 -1.00 -8.37 -14.65
N THR A 126 -0.49 -9.59 -14.68
CA THR A 126 -1.23 -10.75 -14.18
C THR A 126 -0.60 -11.21 -12.89
N LEU A 127 -1.36 -11.17 -11.80
CA LEU A 127 -0.96 -11.59 -10.47
C LEU A 127 -1.49 -13.01 -10.21
N THR A 128 -0.62 -13.92 -9.75
CA THR A 128 -1.05 -15.17 -9.14
C THR A 128 -1.02 -14.98 -7.63
N VAL A 129 -2.19 -15.04 -7.01
CA VAL A 129 -2.36 -14.84 -5.56
C VAL A 129 -2.71 -16.19 -4.93
N GLY A 130 -1.87 -16.65 -4.00
CA GLY A 130 -2.05 -17.91 -3.29
C GLY A 130 -3.25 -17.91 -2.33
N SER A 131 -3.61 -19.08 -1.82
CA SER A 131 -4.67 -19.22 -0.82
C SER A 131 -4.37 -18.52 0.49
N ASP A 132 -3.08 -18.26 0.79
CA ASP A 132 -2.60 -17.47 1.91
C ASP A 132 -2.56 -15.95 1.62
N MET A 133 -3.12 -15.52 0.51
CA MET A 133 -3.15 -14.13 0.02
C MET A 133 -1.77 -13.55 -0.26
N LYS A 134 -0.77 -14.36 -0.55
CA LYS A 134 0.53 -13.89 -1.03
C LYS A 134 0.61 -13.87 -2.54
N VAL A 135 1.30 -12.89 -3.08
CA VAL A 135 1.59 -12.81 -4.52
C VAL A 135 2.74 -13.76 -4.84
N GLU A 136 2.42 -14.88 -5.48
CA GLU A 136 3.42 -15.87 -5.87
C GLU A 136 4.14 -15.49 -7.18
N LYS A 137 3.42 -14.86 -8.11
CA LYS A 137 3.94 -14.51 -9.45
C LYS A 137 3.33 -13.20 -9.95
N VAL A 138 4.14 -12.43 -10.68
CA VAL A 138 3.71 -11.26 -11.46
C VAL A 138 4.19 -11.42 -12.90
N GLU A 139 3.27 -11.38 -13.84
CA GLU A 139 3.53 -11.42 -15.29
C GLU A 139 3.20 -10.07 -15.93
N GLY A 140 3.75 -9.79 -17.12
CA GLY A 140 3.56 -8.52 -17.83
C GLY A 140 4.74 -7.55 -17.71
N ARG A 141 5.79 -7.89 -16.93
CA ARG A 141 6.97 -7.06 -16.74
C ARG A 141 7.67 -6.65 -18.05
N ALA A 142 7.85 -7.59 -18.97
CA ALA A 142 8.56 -7.33 -20.23
C ALA A 142 7.86 -6.27 -21.07
N ASP A 143 6.54 -6.36 -21.21
CA ASP A 143 5.72 -5.40 -21.95
C ASP A 143 5.73 -4.03 -21.25
N PHE A 144 5.67 -4.01 -19.93
CA PHE A 144 5.74 -2.80 -19.13
C PHE A 144 7.07 -2.08 -19.32
N LEU A 145 8.19 -2.77 -19.20
CA LEU A 145 9.53 -2.21 -19.43
C LEU A 145 9.72 -1.75 -20.87
N SER A 146 9.19 -2.51 -21.85
CA SER A 146 9.23 -2.12 -23.27
C SER A 146 8.51 -0.79 -23.51
N ARG A 147 7.35 -0.59 -22.90
CA ARG A 147 6.59 0.66 -22.99
C ARG A 147 7.35 1.82 -22.38
N LEU A 148 7.79 1.69 -21.13
CA LEU A 148 8.55 2.73 -20.42
C LEU A 148 9.86 3.09 -21.14
N GLY A 149 10.54 2.09 -21.70
CA GLY A 149 11.81 2.28 -22.42
C GLY A 149 11.67 3.04 -23.73
N LYS A 150 10.47 3.11 -24.35
CA LYS A 150 10.25 3.88 -25.57
C LYS A 150 10.44 5.38 -25.37
N SER A 151 9.93 5.92 -24.26
CA SER A 151 10.02 7.35 -23.94
C SER A 151 11.30 7.72 -23.17
N GLN A 152 11.98 6.75 -22.54
CA GLN A 152 13.07 7.01 -21.58
C GLN A 152 14.21 5.98 -21.74
N GLN A 153 14.83 5.94 -22.93
CA GLN A 153 15.90 4.95 -23.21
C GLN A 153 17.08 5.03 -22.23
N GLN A 154 17.45 6.24 -21.80
CA GLN A 154 18.55 6.43 -20.84
C GLN A 154 18.24 5.87 -19.45
N MET A 155 16.96 5.79 -19.09
CA MET A 155 16.52 5.23 -17.79
C MET A 155 16.29 3.73 -17.83
N LYS A 156 16.37 3.09 -19.00
CA LYS A 156 16.09 1.66 -19.15
C LYS A 156 16.87 0.78 -18.17
N PRO A 157 18.20 0.94 -17.97
CA PRO A 157 18.95 0.14 -17.01
C PRO A 157 18.47 0.31 -15.57
N LEU A 158 18.08 1.54 -15.19
CA LEU A 158 17.53 1.83 -13.87
C LEU A 158 16.17 1.15 -13.69
N LEU A 159 15.27 1.31 -14.68
CA LEU A 159 13.93 0.69 -14.66
C LEU A 159 14.00 -0.84 -14.59
N GLU A 160 14.94 -1.47 -15.32
CA GLU A 160 15.15 -2.91 -15.27
C GLU A 160 15.55 -3.41 -13.87
N ASN A 161 16.31 -2.60 -13.12
CA ASN A 161 16.73 -2.92 -11.76
C ASN A 161 15.62 -2.68 -10.73
N ILE A 162 14.99 -1.50 -10.73
CA ILE A 162 13.96 -1.14 -9.74
C ILE A 162 12.63 -1.87 -9.95
N LEU A 163 12.35 -2.33 -11.18
CA LEU A 163 11.16 -3.10 -11.57
C LEU A 163 11.53 -4.55 -11.87
N SER A 164 12.40 -5.15 -11.06
CA SER A 164 12.65 -6.59 -11.12
C SER A 164 11.38 -7.38 -10.83
N GLU A 165 11.30 -8.66 -11.21
CA GLU A 165 10.14 -9.51 -10.90
C GLU A 165 9.86 -9.58 -9.41
N ASP A 166 10.93 -9.71 -8.60
CA ASP A 166 10.80 -9.72 -7.15
C ASP A 166 10.33 -8.38 -6.61
N ALA A 167 10.82 -7.25 -7.14
CA ALA A 167 10.35 -5.92 -6.73
C ALA A 167 8.85 -5.73 -7.05
N LEU A 168 8.38 -6.15 -8.22
CA LEU A 168 6.97 -6.07 -8.59
C LEU A 168 6.09 -6.94 -7.67
N LYS A 169 6.55 -8.16 -7.31
CA LYS A 169 5.88 -8.99 -6.30
C LYS A 169 5.81 -8.28 -4.95
N GLN A 170 6.97 -7.77 -4.49
CA GLN A 170 7.10 -7.08 -3.21
C GLN A 170 6.26 -5.80 -3.13
N MET A 171 6.03 -5.12 -4.26
CA MET A 171 5.12 -3.97 -4.34
C MET A 171 3.64 -4.38 -4.25
N ALA A 172 3.26 -5.51 -4.83
CA ALA A 172 1.87 -5.97 -4.88
C ALA A 172 1.43 -6.67 -3.57
N ASP A 173 2.31 -7.43 -2.95
CA ASP A 173 2.01 -8.33 -1.84
C ASP A 173 1.39 -7.64 -0.60
N PRO A 174 1.85 -6.46 -0.12
CA PRO A 174 1.27 -5.79 1.04
C PRO A 174 -0.21 -5.46 0.90
N SER A 175 -0.70 -5.30 -0.33
CA SER A 175 -2.11 -4.99 -0.59
C SER A 175 -3.05 -6.10 -0.12
N PHE A 176 -2.60 -7.35 -0.17
CA PHE A 176 -3.38 -8.53 0.22
C PHE A 176 -3.22 -8.88 1.70
N ALA A 177 -2.10 -8.49 2.32
CA ALA A 177 -1.75 -8.82 3.71
C ALA A 177 -2.53 -8.03 4.78
N VAL A 178 -3.37 -7.09 4.35
CA VAL A 178 -4.14 -6.19 5.24
C VAL A 178 -5.09 -6.92 6.17
N VAL A 179 -5.60 -8.08 5.75
CA VAL A 179 -6.52 -8.92 6.54
C VAL A 179 -5.91 -10.28 6.84
N PRO A 180 -6.28 -10.92 7.98
CA PRO A 180 -5.70 -12.20 8.38
C PRO A 180 -6.22 -13.40 7.58
N ASN A 181 -7.05 -13.15 6.56
CA ASN A 181 -7.73 -14.14 5.74
C ASN A 181 -8.53 -15.16 6.57
N GLY A 182 -9.24 -14.67 7.58
CA GLY A 182 -10.02 -15.50 8.50
C GLY A 182 -10.81 -14.69 9.53
N GLU A 183 -11.33 -15.43 10.50
CA GLU A 183 -12.05 -14.83 11.62
C GLU A 183 -11.13 -14.02 12.52
N ALA A 184 -11.61 -12.86 12.95
CA ALA A 184 -10.96 -11.99 13.90
C ALA A 184 -11.94 -11.56 14.99
N ASP A 185 -11.61 -11.88 16.23
CA ASP A 185 -12.25 -11.31 17.39
C ASP A 185 -11.68 -9.91 17.65
N LYS A 186 -12.45 -9.05 18.29
CA LYS A 186 -11.98 -7.73 18.69
C LYS A 186 -10.65 -7.83 19.46
N ASP A 187 -9.74 -6.91 19.17
CA ASP A 187 -8.37 -6.85 19.65
C ASP A 187 -7.42 -7.94 19.11
N LYS A 188 -7.87 -8.82 18.20
CA LYS A 188 -6.97 -9.73 17.50
C LYS A 188 -5.91 -8.94 16.74
N THR A 189 -4.67 -9.36 16.88
CA THR A 189 -3.52 -8.77 16.18
C THR A 189 -2.90 -9.76 15.20
N TRP A 190 -2.33 -9.25 14.12
CA TRP A 190 -1.48 -9.99 13.20
C TRP A 190 -0.38 -9.10 12.66
N LYS A 191 0.64 -9.71 12.12
CA LYS A 191 1.82 -9.02 11.62
C LYS A 191 2.13 -9.45 10.20
N TYR A 192 2.57 -8.50 9.39
CA TYR A 192 3.11 -8.75 8.07
C TYR A 192 4.47 -8.04 7.91
N ASN A 193 5.47 -8.78 7.41
CA ASN A 193 6.78 -8.23 7.09
C ASN A 193 6.93 -8.15 5.58
N SER A 194 7.24 -6.97 5.08
CA SER A 194 7.50 -6.70 3.67
C SER A 194 8.96 -6.29 3.49
N LYS A 195 9.55 -6.76 2.41
CA LYS A 195 10.85 -6.28 1.96
C LYS A 195 10.69 -5.80 0.53
N LEU A 196 11.15 -4.57 0.23
CA LEU A 196 11.16 -4.01 -1.10
C LEU A 196 12.60 -3.68 -1.50
N ASN A 197 13.12 -4.38 -2.50
CA ASN A 197 14.45 -4.14 -3.04
C ASN A 197 14.33 -3.35 -4.35
N LEU A 198 14.89 -2.14 -4.37
CA LEU A 198 14.91 -1.22 -5.50
C LEU A 198 16.31 -1.10 -6.14
N GLY A 199 17.13 -2.13 -5.99
CA GLY A 199 18.45 -2.20 -6.61
C GLY A 199 19.35 -1.03 -6.19
N PRO A 200 19.76 -0.16 -7.12
CA PRO A 200 20.72 0.94 -6.84
C PRO A 200 20.14 2.03 -5.92
N ILE A 201 18.85 2.03 -5.65
CA ILE A 201 18.22 2.94 -4.67
C ILE A 201 18.32 2.37 -3.25
N GLY A 202 18.52 1.05 -3.09
CA GLY A 202 18.55 0.37 -1.80
C GLY A 202 17.31 -0.46 -1.53
N SER A 203 17.08 -0.78 -0.27
CA SER A 203 15.95 -1.62 0.14
C SER A 203 15.23 -1.06 1.36
N TYR A 204 13.95 -1.40 1.46
CA TYR A 204 13.08 -1.07 2.58
C TYR A 204 12.58 -2.36 3.22
N ASP A 205 12.85 -2.53 4.51
CA ASP A 205 12.25 -3.56 5.34
C ASP A 205 11.13 -2.92 6.16
N THR A 206 9.90 -3.35 5.95
CA THR A 206 8.70 -2.76 6.57
C THR A 206 7.97 -3.83 7.36
N THR A 207 7.67 -3.54 8.61
CA THR A 207 6.79 -4.35 9.45
C THR A 207 5.46 -3.62 9.63
N TYR A 208 4.38 -4.30 9.34
CA TYR A 208 3.02 -3.84 9.61
C TYR A 208 2.45 -4.66 10.77
N ASP A 209 2.06 -3.99 11.83
CA ASP A 209 1.33 -4.55 12.95
C ASP A 209 -0.14 -4.11 12.85
N TYR A 210 -1.01 -5.07 12.63
CA TYR A 210 -2.46 -4.86 12.48
C TYR A 210 -3.19 -5.25 13.75
N LYS A 211 -4.29 -4.53 14.03
CA LYS A 211 -5.19 -4.82 15.13
C LYS A 211 -6.63 -4.62 14.68
N TYR A 212 -7.48 -5.63 14.81
CA TYR A 212 -8.91 -5.49 14.62
C TYR A 212 -9.53 -4.72 15.78
N VAL A 213 -10.17 -3.60 15.49
CA VAL A 213 -10.75 -2.70 16.51
C VAL A 213 -12.22 -2.99 16.76
N GLY A 214 -12.90 -3.62 15.79
CA GLY A 214 -14.35 -3.82 15.77
C GLY A 214 -14.98 -3.07 14.61
N LYS A 215 -16.30 -2.84 14.68
CA LYS A 215 -17.02 -2.06 13.66
C LYS A 215 -16.61 -0.58 13.71
N ASP A 216 -16.57 0.06 12.54
CA ASP A 216 -16.33 1.50 12.49
C ASP A 216 -17.46 2.28 13.15
N GLU A 217 -17.13 3.36 13.85
CA GLU A 217 -18.13 4.16 14.60
C GLU A 217 -19.10 4.89 13.67
N LYS A 218 -18.62 5.34 12.52
CA LYS A 218 -19.39 6.13 11.55
C LYS A 218 -20.17 5.27 10.58
N ASN A 219 -19.65 4.09 10.23
CA ASN A 219 -20.30 3.13 9.34
C ASN A 219 -20.19 1.71 9.88
N LYS A 220 -21.25 1.22 10.52
CA LYS A 220 -21.29 -0.10 11.16
C LYS A 220 -21.24 -1.29 10.18
N ASP A 221 -21.37 -1.05 8.87
CA ASP A 221 -21.17 -2.08 7.86
C ASP A 221 -19.68 -2.39 7.64
N LEU A 222 -18.78 -1.47 8.01
CA LEU A 222 -17.35 -1.61 7.84
C LEU A 222 -16.65 -2.09 9.12
N ASP A 223 -15.62 -2.89 8.91
CA ASP A 223 -14.72 -3.39 9.94
C ASP A 223 -13.45 -2.53 10.00
N LYS A 224 -13.13 -2.03 11.19
CA LYS A 224 -11.98 -1.13 11.41
C LYS A 224 -10.76 -1.90 11.87
N ILE A 225 -9.66 -1.72 11.17
CA ILE A 225 -8.35 -2.27 11.47
C ILE A 225 -7.38 -1.11 11.72
N ALA A 226 -6.79 -1.05 12.89
CA ALA A 226 -5.68 -0.13 13.19
C ALA A 226 -4.38 -0.73 12.68
N VAL A 227 -3.48 0.12 12.18
CA VAL A 227 -2.18 -0.28 11.65
C VAL A 227 -1.10 0.56 12.29
N THR A 228 -0.02 -0.08 12.76
CA THR A 228 1.24 0.59 13.04
C THR A 228 2.32 0.04 12.14
N THR A 229 3.26 0.89 11.72
CA THR A 229 4.28 0.51 10.74
C THR A 229 5.65 0.96 11.24
N THR A 230 6.61 0.05 11.17
CA THR A 230 8.03 0.37 11.30
C THR A 230 8.71 0.16 9.96
N LEU A 231 9.58 1.11 9.56
CA LEU A 231 10.29 1.06 8.30
C LEU A 231 11.77 1.28 8.56
N LYS A 232 12.59 0.40 7.99
CA LYS A 232 14.04 0.51 7.99
C LYS A 232 14.52 0.55 6.54
N TYR A 233 15.35 1.54 6.25
CA TYR A 233 16.03 1.62 4.96
C TYR A 233 17.44 1.04 5.07
N SER A 234 17.89 0.37 4.00
CA SER A 234 19.26 -0.09 3.83
C SER A 234 19.80 0.41 2.50
N ALA A 235 20.98 1.06 2.52
CA ALA A 235 21.66 1.50 1.32
C ALA A 235 22.00 0.31 0.41
N PRO A 236 22.17 0.52 -0.92
CA PRO A 236 22.63 -0.52 -1.83
C PRO A 236 24.02 -0.99 -1.46
N GLY A 237 24.38 -2.23 -1.82
CA GLY A 237 25.74 -2.74 -1.63
C GLY A 237 26.79 -1.91 -2.39
N SER A 238 28.03 -1.89 -1.88
CA SER A 238 29.14 -1.14 -2.48
C SER A 238 29.35 -1.45 -3.96
N ASP A 239 29.11 -2.69 -4.35
CA ASP A 239 29.32 -3.24 -5.69
C ASP A 239 28.09 -3.13 -6.59
N THR A 240 26.99 -2.55 -6.10
CA THR A 240 25.78 -2.36 -6.90
C THR A 240 26.04 -1.30 -7.97
N PRO A 241 25.90 -1.64 -9.27
CA PRO A 241 26.05 -0.65 -10.34
C PRO A 241 25.04 0.50 -10.17
N GLY A 242 25.47 1.73 -10.44
CA GLY A 242 24.62 2.92 -10.34
C GLY A 242 23.43 2.96 -11.30
N ALA A 243 23.41 2.04 -12.29
CA ALA A 243 22.29 1.80 -13.23
C ALA A 243 21.70 3.08 -13.86
N GLY A 244 22.54 4.10 -14.15
CA GLY A 244 22.10 5.34 -14.78
C GLY A 244 21.55 6.40 -13.81
N LEU A 245 21.64 6.21 -12.50
CA LEU A 245 21.39 7.29 -11.55
C LEU A 245 22.47 8.39 -11.69
N PRO A 246 22.12 9.69 -11.59
CA PRO A 246 23.07 10.80 -11.62
C PRO A 246 23.93 10.90 -10.35
N PHE A 247 23.69 10.02 -9.39
CA PHE A 247 24.41 9.92 -8.11
C PHE A 247 24.54 8.46 -7.67
N LYS A 248 25.44 8.19 -6.77
CA LYS A 248 25.62 6.89 -6.12
C LYS A 248 25.37 7.03 -4.62
N ILE A 249 24.49 6.20 -4.05
CA ILE A 249 24.29 6.13 -2.60
C ILE A 249 25.42 5.28 -2.01
N LYS A 250 26.17 5.83 -1.08
CA LYS A 250 27.30 5.17 -0.40
C LYS A 250 26.89 4.55 0.92
N SER A 251 26.13 5.31 1.71
CA SER A 251 25.60 4.89 3.00
C SER A 251 24.33 5.65 3.33
N ALA A 252 23.59 5.15 4.30
CA ALA A 252 22.40 5.81 4.79
C ALA A 252 22.12 5.45 6.26
N SER A 253 21.54 6.42 6.96
CA SER A 253 20.96 6.24 8.27
C SER A 253 19.57 6.90 8.22
N LEU A 254 18.59 6.17 7.65
CA LEU A 254 17.20 6.61 7.55
C LEU A 254 16.31 5.71 8.39
N GLU A 255 15.44 6.30 9.17
CA GLU A 255 14.48 5.61 10.03
C GLU A 255 13.06 6.07 9.75
N GLY A 256 12.14 5.11 9.69
CA GLY A 256 10.71 5.38 9.67
C GLY A 256 10.20 5.68 11.08
N LYS A 257 9.45 6.78 11.23
CA LYS A 257 8.83 7.22 12.47
C LYS A 257 7.34 7.46 12.27
N ASN A 258 6.57 7.28 13.35
CA ASN A 258 5.14 7.60 13.38
C ASN A 258 4.33 6.89 12.28
N GLY A 259 4.72 5.68 11.92
CA GLY A 259 3.97 4.86 10.98
C GLY A 259 2.65 4.42 11.61
N THR A 260 1.54 5.07 11.25
CA THR A 260 0.19 4.78 11.76
C THR A 260 -0.84 4.84 10.65
N GLY A 261 -1.88 4.03 10.77
CA GLY A 261 -2.95 4.03 9.79
C GLY A 261 -4.23 3.37 10.29
N THR A 262 -5.23 3.44 9.44
CA THR A 262 -6.52 2.79 9.61
C THR A 262 -6.96 2.20 8.29
N VAL A 263 -7.48 0.98 8.34
CA VAL A 263 -8.15 0.35 7.21
C VAL A 263 -9.60 0.11 7.60
N LEU A 264 -10.51 0.52 6.74
CA LEU A 264 -11.92 0.17 6.78
C LEU A 264 -12.14 -0.93 5.73
N PHE A 265 -12.55 -2.10 6.18
CA PHE A 265 -12.74 -3.28 5.37
C PHE A 265 -14.22 -3.62 5.27
N ASP A 266 -14.71 -3.79 4.06
CA ASP A 266 -16.07 -4.30 3.81
C ASP A 266 -16.01 -5.83 3.80
N ALA A 267 -16.36 -6.47 4.92
CA ALA A 267 -16.36 -7.91 5.04
C ALA A 267 -17.45 -8.59 4.19
N LYS A 268 -18.52 -7.89 3.79
CA LYS A 268 -19.53 -8.40 2.86
C LYS A 268 -18.97 -8.50 1.45
N ALA A 269 -18.38 -7.39 0.97
CA ALA A 269 -17.77 -7.32 -0.36
C ALA A 269 -16.40 -8.00 -0.41
N GLY A 270 -15.75 -8.23 0.75
CA GLY A 270 -14.44 -8.87 0.86
C GLY A 270 -13.33 -8.01 0.26
N ARG A 271 -13.35 -6.70 0.50
CA ARG A 271 -12.36 -5.74 -0.03
C ARG A 271 -12.14 -4.55 0.90
N ILE A 272 -11.04 -3.86 0.70
CA ILE A 272 -10.82 -2.56 1.33
C ILE A 272 -11.87 -1.58 0.79
N ASP A 273 -12.56 -0.88 1.69
CA ASP A 273 -13.38 0.29 1.36
C ASP A 273 -12.48 1.52 1.34
N THR A 274 -11.80 1.79 2.44
CA THR A 274 -10.85 2.91 2.55
C THR A 274 -9.66 2.51 3.41
N SER A 275 -8.48 3.03 3.09
CA SER A 275 -7.30 2.91 3.94
C SER A 275 -6.56 4.24 3.97
N GLU A 276 -6.06 4.62 5.13
CA GLU A 276 -5.18 5.76 5.30
C GLU A 276 -3.95 5.35 6.10
N MET A 277 -2.77 5.69 5.60
CA MET A 277 -1.47 5.42 6.23
C MET A 277 -0.65 6.69 6.24
N ASN A 278 -0.04 7.00 7.38
CA ASN A 278 0.90 8.10 7.55
C ASN A 278 2.26 7.55 7.98
N LEU A 279 3.34 8.07 7.42
CA LEU A 279 4.70 7.67 7.72
C LEU A 279 5.62 8.89 7.63
N THR A 280 6.58 8.99 8.54
CA THR A 280 7.70 9.92 8.43
C THR A 280 8.98 9.14 8.26
N LEU A 281 9.83 9.53 7.31
CA LEU A 281 11.18 9.01 7.11
C LEU A 281 12.18 10.14 7.36
N GLU A 282 13.11 9.94 8.26
CA GLU A 282 14.09 10.97 8.64
C GLU A 282 15.50 10.37 8.72
N GLY A 283 16.50 11.20 8.40
CA GLY A 283 17.91 10.84 8.59
C GLY A 283 18.83 11.42 7.55
N LYS A 284 19.91 10.68 7.25
CA LYS A 284 20.98 11.13 6.35
C LYS A 284 21.29 10.08 5.30
N LEU A 285 21.69 10.56 4.12
CA LEU A 285 22.22 9.79 3.01
C LEU A 285 23.57 10.35 2.64
N ASP A 286 24.61 9.52 2.58
CA ASP A 286 25.87 9.88 1.98
C ASP A 286 25.86 9.45 0.52
N ILE A 287 25.98 10.41 -0.37
CA ILE A 287 25.90 10.20 -1.81
C ILE A 287 27.15 10.74 -2.50
N GLU A 288 27.42 10.25 -3.69
CA GLU A 288 28.46 10.75 -4.59
C GLU A 288 27.81 11.26 -5.87
N ILE A 289 28.04 12.53 -6.21
CA ILE A 289 27.56 13.20 -7.41
C ILE A 289 28.79 13.67 -8.20
N GLY A 290 28.99 13.15 -9.43
CA GLY A 290 30.12 13.56 -10.26
C GLY A 290 31.47 13.34 -9.61
N GLY A 291 31.64 12.32 -8.77
CA GLY A 291 32.87 12.02 -8.02
C GLY A 291 33.02 12.79 -6.69
N MET A 292 32.11 13.69 -6.36
CA MET A 292 32.12 14.44 -5.11
C MET A 292 31.19 13.80 -4.08
N ALA A 293 31.71 13.49 -2.89
CA ALA A 293 30.92 13.00 -1.78
C ALA A 293 30.17 14.17 -1.11
N THR A 294 28.90 13.94 -0.81
CA THR A 294 28.07 14.88 -0.05
C THR A 294 27.06 14.14 0.82
N THR A 295 26.69 14.75 1.92
CA THR A 295 25.62 14.24 2.79
C THR A 295 24.34 15.00 2.51
N VAL A 296 23.26 14.26 2.32
CA VAL A 296 21.88 14.77 2.22
C VAL A 296 21.18 14.50 3.53
N GLU A 297 20.72 15.54 4.20
CA GLU A 297 19.76 15.40 5.30
C GLU A 297 18.35 15.36 4.70
N LEU A 298 17.55 14.39 5.13
CA LEU A 298 16.20 14.15 4.61
C LEU A 298 15.21 14.10 5.76
N LYS A 299 14.11 14.83 5.60
CA LYS A 299 12.87 14.62 6.32
C LYS A 299 11.73 14.50 5.32
N GLN A 300 11.09 13.35 5.28
CA GLN A 300 9.96 13.07 4.40
C GLN A 300 8.74 12.69 5.23
N THR A 301 7.62 13.32 4.96
CA THR A 301 6.31 12.88 5.45
C THR A 301 5.50 12.36 4.27
N GLN A 302 4.84 11.24 4.47
CA GLN A 302 4.01 10.60 3.45
C GLN A 302 2.66 10.23 4.03
N LYS A 303 1.61 10.59 3.28
CA LYS A 303 0.25 10.12 3.51
C LYS A 303 -0.18 9.30 2.30
N THR A 304 -0.61 8.07 2.53
CA THR A 304 -1.15 7.19 1.50
C THR A 304 -2.61 6.91 1.81
N THR A 305 -3.48 7.10 0.83
CA THR A 305 -4.92 6.80 0.92
C THR A 305 -5.30 5.84 -0.19
N VAL A 306 -6.03 4.79 0.16
CA VAL A 306 -6.64 3.85 -0.79
C VAL A 306 -8.15 3.95 -0.66
N LYS A 307 -8.87 3.98 -1.79
CA LYS A 307 -10.33 3.84 -1.85
C LYS A 307 -10.68 2.70 -2.78
N GLY A 308 -11.49 1.77 -2.30
CA GLY A 308 -12.01 0.64 -3.08
C GLY A 308 -13.44 0.88 -3.54
N SER A 309 -13.79 0.34 -4.72
CA SER A 309 -15.14 0.50 -5.31
C SER A 309 -15.46 -0.65 -6.25
N ASP A 310 -16.75 -0.90 -6.47
CA ASP A 310 -17.25 -1.80 -7.53
C ASP A 310 -17.46 -1.06 -8.87
N THR A 311 -17.25 0.25 -8.90
CA THR A 311 -17.39 1.08 -10.10
C THR A 311 -16.11 1.88 -10.37
N PRO A 312 -15.80 2.18 -11.65
CA PRO A 312 -14.65 3.01 -11.99
C PRO A 312 -14.68 4.36 -11.26
N GLN A 313 -13.57 4.74 -10.64
CA GLN A 313 -13.43 6.02 -9.94
C GLN A 313 -12.85 7.11 -10.84
N LEU A 314 -12.20 6.71 -11.93
CA LEU A 314 -11.71 7.62 -12.95
C LEU A 314 -12.91 8.19 -13.72
N LYS A 315 -13.16 9.49 -13.55
CA LYS A 315 -14.18 10.19 -14.35
C LYS A 315 -13.59 10.44 -15.76
N LYS A 316 -14.28 9.93 -16.75
CA LYS A 316 -13.98 10.21 -18.18
C LYS A 316 -14.34 11.63 -18.54
#